data_d35779697b2ff3eeadd6176bec06c32c
#
_entry.id   d35779697b2ff3eeadd6176bec06c32c
#
_cell.length_a   1.000
_cell.length_b   1.000
_cell.length_c   1.000
_cell.angle_alpha   90.00
_cell.angle_beta   90.00
_cell.angle_gamma   90.00
#
_symmetry.space_group_name_H-M   'P 1'
#
loop_
_entity.id
_entity.type
_entity.pdbx_description
1 polymer ?
#
loop_
_entity_poly.entity_id
_entity_poly.type
_entity_poly.pdbx_seq_one_letter_code
_entity_poly.pdbx_strand_id
1 'polypeptide(L)'
;MLATARDIKSLADLSERYGDQVKLFAMDVTDEAAAANAVMAAVDVFGSLDVVINNAGYGNLSSVEDTPLSEFRAQIETNLFGTIIVTKAALRYFREKKAGQFIQFSSVGGRIGPPGRGPYSAAKWGVEGFSEVLSREVAPLGIKVTIVEPGGFRTDFAGSSTELSEGHPEYDSTVGATARFQRNYNGKQPGDPKKAAQAIVQLTQERKPPLRLLLGSDAYAAAEKNDLARLEEARIWKKLSLSTDFETK
;
A
#
# COMPACT_ATOMS: atom_id res chain seq x y z
N MET A 1 18.01 -9.90 6.03
CA MET A 1 16.82 -9.41 5.29
C MET A 1 16.95 -9.80 3.83
N LEU A 2 15.91 -10.35 3.19
CA LEU A 2 15.84 -10.47 1.73
C LEU A 2 15.25 -9.19 1.15
N ALA A 3 16.03 -8.44 0.38
CA ALA A 3 15.59 -7.23 -0.30
C ALA A 3 15.30 -7.57 -1.78
N THR A 4 14.12 -7.20 -2.26
CA THR A 4 13.67 -7.56 -3.61
C THR A 4 13.42 -6.33 -4.48
N ALA A 5 13.80 -6.40 -5.74
CA ALA A 5 13.47 -5.43 -6.77
C ALA A 5 13.50 -6.12 -8.14
N ARG A 6 12.87 -5.52 -9.14
CA ARG A 6 12.95 -5.99 -10.54
C ARG A 6 14.40 -5.88 -11.07
N ASP A 7 15.05 -4.77 -10.79
CA ASP A 7 16.49 -4.59 -11.03
C ASP A 7 17.24 -4.53 -9.71
N ILE A 8 17.98 -5.59 -9.40
CA ILE A 8 18.76 -5.69 -8.16
C ILE A 8 19.92 -4.68 -8.09
N LYS A 9 20.34 -4.11 -9.22
CA LYS A 9 21.39 -3.06 -9.23
C LYS A 9 20.93 -1.83 -8.44
N SER A 10 19.63 -1.55 -8.43
CA SER A 10 19.05 -0.45 -7.64
C SER A 10 19.18 -0.63 -6.13
N LEU A 11 19.56 -1.83 -5.68
CA LEU A 11 19.74 -2.20 -4.26
C LEU A 11 21.21 -2.45 -3.88
N ALA A 12 22.17 -2.18 -4.77
CA ALA A 12 23.58 -2.50 -4.55
C ALA A 12 24.11 -1.88 -3.25
N ASP A 13 23.77 -0.64 -2.95
CA ASP A 13 24.16 0.08 -1.73
C ASP A 13 23.78 -0.69 -0.44
N LEU A 14 22.69 -1.47 -0.48
CA LEU A 14 22.26 -2.25 0.69
C LEU A 14 23.23 -3.40 0.97
N SER A 15 23.67 -4.10 -0.06
CA SER A 15 24.64 -5.20 0.12
C SER A 15 26.02 -4.68 0.50
N GLU A 16 26.46 -3.57 -0.06
CA GLU A 16 27.72 -2.92 0.30
C GLU A 16 27.72 -2.47 1.77
N ARG A 17 26.61 -1.90 2.23
CA ARG A 17 26.50 -1.33 3.57
C ARG A 17 26.27 -2.37 4.66
N TYR A 18 25.51 -3.45 4.37
CA TYR A 18 25.05 -4.39 5.39
C TYR A 18 25.60 -5.81 5.24
N GLY A 19 26.38 -6.09 4.18
CA GLY A 19 27.01 -7.38 3.96
C GLY A 19 26.03 -8.56 4.06
N ASP A 20 26.40 -9.58 4.81
CA ASP A 20 25.60 -10.81 4.97
C ASP A 20 24.25 -10.62 5.65
N GLN A 21 23.98 -9.46 6.24
CA GLN A 21 22.67 -9.17 6.83
C GLN A 21 21.58 -8.92 5.76
N VAL A 22 21.98 -8.66 4.51
CA VAL A 22 21.10 -8.41 3.39
C VAL A 22 21.45 -9.31 2.22
N LYS A 23 20.44 -9.99 1.68
CA LYS A 23 20.52 -10.71 0.41
C LYS A 23 19.62 -10.03 -0.60
N LEU A 24 20.14 -9.77 -1.79
CA LEU A 24 19.38 -9.19 -2.89
C LEU A 24 18.73 -10.31 -3.73
N PHE A 25 17.51 -10.11 -4.17
CA PHE A 25 16.77 -11.06 -4.98
C PHE A 25 15.96 -10.35 -6.07
N ALA A 26 16.15 -10.74 -7.33
CA ALA A 26 15.38 -10.19 -8.46
C ALA A 26 13.96 -10.73 -8.43
N MET A 27 12.97 -9.85 -8.33
CA MET A 27 11.56 -10.24 -8.29
C MET A 27 10.66 -9.15 -8.87
N ASP A 28 9.84 -9.52 -9.83
CA ASP A 28 8.62 -8.79 -10.13
C ASP A 28 7.51 -9.31 -9.21
N VAL A 29 6.83 -8.42 -8.49
CA VAL A 29 5.77 -8.82 -7.54
C VAL A 29 4.55 -9.42 -8.24
N THR A 30 4.42 -9.24 -9.55
CA THR A 30 3.34 -9.81 -10.38
C THR A 30 3.63 -11.23 -10.86
N ASP A 31 4.84 -11.73 -10.61
CA ASP A 31 5.26 -13.10 -10.94
C ASP A 31 5.09 -14.02 -9.72
N GLU A 32 4.11 -14.94 -9.80
CA GLU A 32 3.80 -15.89 -8.73
C GLU A 32 4.99 -16.84 -8.44
N ALA A 33 5.70 -17.27 -9.47
CA ALA A 33 6.84 -18.17 -9.30
C ALA A 33 8.03 -17.45 -8.65
N ALA A 34 8.31 -16.21 -9.09
CA ALA A 34 9.34 -15.39 -8.47
C ALA A 34 9.02 -15.08 -7.00
N ALA A 35 7.77 -14.80 -6.65
CA ALA A 35 7.35 -14.58 -5.27
C ALA A 35 7.53 -15.83 -4.40
N ALA A 36 7.16 -17.01 -4.90
CA ALA A 36 7.37 -18.28 -4.21
C ALA A 36 8.87 -18.55 -3.98
N ASN A 37 9.69 -18.34 -5.01
CA ASN A 37 11.14 -18.52 -4.92
C ASN A 37 11.78 -17.54 -3.94
N ALA A 38 11.31 -16.29 -3.87
CA ALA A 38 11.79 -15.31 -2.92
C ALA A 38 11.51 -15.72 -1.46
N VAL A 39 10.32 -16.28 -1.18
CA VAL A 39 9.98 -16.81 0.14
C VAL A 39 10.90 -17.97 0.53
N MET A 40 11.12 -18.92 -0.38
CA MET A 40 12.04 -20.03 -0.13
C MET A 40 13.48 -19.53 0.09
N ALA A 41 13.96 -18.63 -0.76
CA ALA A 41 15.30 -18.06 -0.61
C ALA A 41 15.50 -17.33 0.73
N ALA A 42 14.46 -16.64 1.23
CA ALA A 42 14.53 -15.99 2.54
C ALA A 42 14.69 -17.01 3.67
N VAL A 43 13.95 -18.13 3.62
CA VAL A 43 14.04 -19.20 4.61
C VAL A 43 15.37 -19.94 4.52
N ASP A 44 15.84 -20.25 3.31
CA ASP A 44 17.10 -20.96 3.09
C ASP A 44 18.33 -20.16 3.57
N VAL A 45 18.33 -18.84 3.30
CA VAL A 45 19.48 -17.97 3.65
C VAL A 45 19.47 -17.59 5.13
N PHE A 46 18.31 -17.29 5.72
CA PHE A 46 18.20 -16.73 7.08
C PHE A 46 17.61 -17.71 8.11
N GLY A 47 17.26 -18.94 7.70
CA GLY A 47 16.68 -19.95 8.58
C GLY A 47 15.21 -19.73 8.93
N SER A 48 14.68 -18.52 8.74
CA SER A 48 13.26 -18.21 8.96
C SER A 48 12.79 -17.00 8.15
N LEU A 49 11.47 -16.92 7.99
CA LEU A 49 10.75 -15.74 7.54
C LEU A 49 9.77 -15.34 8.64
N ASP A 50 9.83 -14.10 9.12
CA ASP A 50 9.02 -13.60 10.22
C ASP A 50 8.11 -12.46 9.79
N VAL A 51 8.57 -11.62 8.86
CA VAL A 51 7.86 -10.43 8.39
C VAL A 51 7.94 -10.34 6.87
N VAL A 52 6.81 -10.10 6.24
CA VAL A 52 6.71 -9.72 4.83
C VAL A 52 6.21 -8.28 4.74
N ILE A 53 6.96 -7.44 4.04
CA ILE A 53 6.62 -6.04 3.80
C ILE A 53 6.29 -5.89 2.32
N ASN A 54 5.01 -5.73 1.98
CA ASN A 54 4.54 -5.47 0.63
C ASN A 54 4.52 -3.96 0.38
N ASN A 55 5.65 -3.43 -0.05
CA ASN A 55 5.85 -2.00 -0.30
C ASN A 55 5.88 -1.64 -1.80
N ALA A 56 6.11 -2.60 -2.69
CA ALA A 56 6.21 -2.35 -4.12
C ALA A 56 4.94 -1.69 -4.67
N GLY A 57 5.11 -0.61 -5.43
CA GLY A 57 3.98 0.11 -6.02
C GLY A 57 4.39 1.43 -6.64
N TYR A 58 3.55 1.92 -7.54
CA TYR A 58 3.69 3.21 -8.21
C TYR A 58 2.32 3.81 -8.48
N GLY A 59 2.27 5.10 -8.85
CA GLY A 59 1.00 5.73 -9.17
C GLY A 59 1.18 6.95 -10.05
N ASN A 60 0.61 6.91 -11.25
CA ASN A 60 0.53 8.03 -12.17
C ASN A 60 -0.70 8.90 -11.85
N LEU A 61 -0.71 10.12 -12.36
CA LEU A 61 -1.80 11.06 -12.21
C LEU A 61 -2.34 11.46 -13.58
N SER A 62 -3.61 11.15 -13.83
CA SER A 62 -4.36 11.55 -15.00
C SER A 62 -5.85 11.52 -14.69
N SER A 63 -6.70 12.16 -15.53
CA SER A 63 -8.16 12.01 -15.36
C SER A 63 -8.57 10.54 -15.58
N VAL A 64 -9.72 10.17 -15.06
CA VAL A 64 -10.26 8.82 -15.30
C VAL A 64 -10.55 8.63 -16.79
N GLU A 65 -11.02 9.67 -17.46
CA GLU A 65 -11.32 9.64 -18.90
C GLU A 65 -10.08 9.47 -19.77
N ASP A 66 -9.01 10.20 -19.46
CA ASP A 66 -7.77 10.18 -20.25
C ASP A 66 -6.85 8.99 -19.93
N THR A 67 -7.09 8.30 -18.83
CA THR A 67 -6.23 7.17 -18.44
C THR A 67 -6.53 5.95 -19.31
N PRO A 68 -5.57 5.45 -20.11
CA PRO A 68 -5.77 4.23 -20.89
C PRO A 68 -6.09 3.03 -19.96
N LEU A 69 -7.00 2.15 -20.41
CA LEU A 69 -7.33 0.94 -19.63
C LEU A 69 -6.12 0.02 -19.40
N SER A 70 -5.12 0.03 -20.29
CA SER A 70 -3.87 -0.71 -20.09
C SER A 70 -3.10 -0.19 -18.89
N GLU A 71 -2.99 1.14 -18.74
CA GLU A 71 -2.34 1.77 -17.60
C GLU A 71 -3.15 1.54 -16.31
N PHE A 72 -4.49 1.61 -16.40
CA PHE A 72 -5.37 1.30 -15.30
C PHE A 72 -5.12 -0.12 -14.77
N ARG A 73 -5.06 -1.11 -15.69
CA ARG A 73 -4.76 -2.50 -15.35
C ARG A 73 -3.36 -2.67 -14.78
N ALA A 74 -2.35 -2.03 -15.36
CA ALA A 74 -0.98 -2.15 -14.90
C ALA A 74 -0.78 -1.65 -13.46
N GLN A 75 -1.43 -0.54 -13.09
CA GLN A 75 -1.37 -0.05 -11.70
C GLN A 75 -2.10 -0.99 -10.73
N ILE A 76 -3.25 -1.55 -11.11
CA ILE A 76 -3.95 -2.55 -10.28
C ILE A 76 -3.12 -3.83 -10.17
N GLU A 77 -2.54 -4.29 -11.26
CA GLU A 77 -1.70 -5.50 -11.28
C GLU A 77 -0.53 -5.37 -10.31
N THR A 78 0.22 -4.28 -10.39
CA THR A 78 1.38 -4.10 -9.51
C THR A 78 0.98 -3.82 -8.06
N ASN A 79 0.09 -2.85 -7.82
CA ASN A 79 -0.18 -2.37 -6.46
C ASN A 79 -1.09 -3.30 -5.65
N LEU A 80 -2.04 -3.99 -6.30
CA LEU A 80 -2.99 -4.89 -5.65
C LEU A 80 -2.61 -6.35 -5.84
N PHE A 81 -2.57 -6.83 -7.09
CA PHE A 81 -2.27 -8.24 -7.33
C PHE A 81 -0.85 -8.60 -6.90
N GLY A 82 0.15 -7.75 -7.10
CA GLY A 82 1.49 -7.95 -6.57
C GLY A 82 1.50 -8.14 -5.05
N THR A 83 0.73 -7.32 -4.31
CA THR A 83 0.54 -7.50 -2.86
C THR A 83 -0.12 -8.84 -2.52
N ILE A 84 -1.16 -9.24 -3.27
CA ILE A 84 -1.87 -10.51 -3.07
C ILE A 84 -0.95 -11.70 -3.35
N ILE A 85 -0.21 -11.67 -4.46
CA ILE A 85 0.69 -12.74 -4.91
C ILE A 85 1.76 -13.01 -3.86
N VAL A 86 2.49 -11.98 -3.42
CA VAL A 86 3.55 -12.13 -2.42
C VAL A 86 2.96 -12.58 -1.07
N THR A 87 1.80 -12.06 -0.69
CA THR A 87 1.09 -12.50 0.52
C THR A 87 0.74 -13.98 0.45
N LYS A 88 0.15 -14.45 -0.65
CA LYS A 88 -0.20 -15.88 -0.84
C LYS A 88 1.03 -16.78 -0.80
N ALA A 89 2.14 -16.35 -1.41
CA ALA A 89 3.39 -17.10 -1.39
C ALA A 89 3.92 -17.34 0.03
N ALA A 90 3.87 -16.32 0.90
CA ALA A 90 4.35 -16.43 2.28
C ALA A 90 3.34 -17.07 3.24
N LEU A 91 2.04 -17.03 2.90
CA LEU A 91 0.96 -17.43 3.81
C LEU A 91 1.04 -18.91 4.21
N ARG A 92 1.42 -19.78 3.27
CA ARG A 92 1.62 -21.22 3.58
C ARG A 92 2.67 -21.41 4.66
N TYR A 93 3.82 -20.77 4.51
CA TYR A 93 4.92 -20.86 5.49
C TYR A 93 4.50 -20.32 6.87
N PHE A 94 3.86 -19.15 6.92
CA PHE A 94 3.37 -18.57 8.17
C PHE A 94 2.31 -19.43 8.86
N ARG A 95 1.40 -20.05 8.10
CA ARG A 95 0.38 -20.95 8.62
C ARG A 95 1.00 -22.20 9.28
N GLU A 96 1.99 -22.82 8.62
CA GLU A 96 2.70 -23.98 9.15
C GLU A 96 3.50 -23.63 10.42
N LYS A 97 4.12 -22.44 10.42
CA LYS A 97 4.86 -21.90 11.56
C LYS A 97 3.95 -21.42 12.70
N LYS A 98 2.67 -21.16 12.45
CA LYS A 98 1.69 -20.51 13.36
C LYS A 98 2.17 -19.16 13.89
N ALA A 99 2.95 -18.44 13.09
CA ALA A 99 3.48 -17.13 13.39
C ALA A 99 3.90 -16.42 12.10
N GLY A 100 3.79 -15.10 12.09
CA GLY A 100 4.23 -14.25 10.99
C GLY A 100 3.56 -12.88 11.06
N GLN A 101 4.06 -11.95 10.27
CA GLN A 101 3.48 -10.63 10.17
C GLN A 101 3.53 -10.13 8.73
N PHE A 102 2.40 -9.67 8.24
CA PHE A 102 2.29 -8.92 7.00
C PHE A 102 2.19 -7.43 7.30
N ILE A 103 3.00 -6.64 6.61
CA ILE A 103 2.92 -5.17 6.56
C ILE A 103 2.57 -4.78 5.14
N GLN A 104 1.33 -4.33 4.94
CA GLN A 104 0.75 -4.02 3.65
C GLN A 104 0.76 -2.52 3.42
N PHE A 105 1.56 -2.03 2.48
CA PHE A 105 1.58 -0.61 2.15
C PHE A 105 0.38 -0.24 1.29
N SER A 106 -0.61 0.35 1.95
CA SER A 106 -1.68 1.10 1.33
C SER A 106 -1.22 2.55 1.07
N SER A 107 -2.03 3.49 1.37
CA SER A 107 -1.83 4.94 1.30
C SER A 107 -3.00 5.63 1.98
N VAL A 108 -2.87 6.88 2.35
CA VAL A 108 -4.06 7.73 2.60
C VAL A 108 -4.99 7.74 1.39
N GLY A 109 -4.47 7.56 0.16
CA GLY A 109 -5.24 7.35 -1.07
C GLY A 109 -6.04 6.04 -1.14
N GLY A 110 -5.85 5.11 -0.20
CA GLY A 110 -6.72 3.95 0.03
C GLY A 110 -7.93 4.26 0.92
N ARG A 111 -8.04 5.47 1.46
CA ARG A 111 -9.19 5.96 2.26
C ARG A 111 -9.91 7.12 1.60
N ILE A 112 -9.18 7.95 0.87
CA ILE A 112 -9.69 9.11 0.14
C ILE A 112 -9.44 8.94 -1.34
N GLY A 113 -10.27 9.58 -2.18
CA GLY A 113 -10.14 9.55 -3.64
C GLY A 113 -9.74 10.91 -4.20
N PRO A 114 -8.44 11.29 -4.19
CA PRO A 114 -8.04 12.57 -4.76
C PRO A 114 -8.20 12.56 -6.29
N PRO A 115 -8.64 13.68 -6.91
CA PRO A 115 -8.73 13.79 -8.36
C PRO A 115 -7.43 13.39 -9.06
N GLY A 116 -7.55 12.71 -10.19
CA GLY A 116 -6.42 12.26 -10.98
C GLY A 116 -5.74 10.97 -10.51
N ARG A 117 -6.19 10.35 -9.44
CA ARG A 117 -5.59 9.13 -8.87
C ARG A 117 -6.48 7.88 -9.03
N GLY A 118 -7.34 7.83 -10.04
CA GLY A 118 -8.31 6.75 -10.23
C GLY A 118 -7.74 5.35 -10.10
N PRO A 119 -6.78 4.91 -10.96
CA PRO A 119 -6.19 3.56 -10.89
C PRO A 119 -5.46 3.29 -9.58
N TYR A 120 -4.68 4.26 -9.11
CA TYR A 120 -3.93 4.14 -7.86
C TYR A 120 -4.85 3.98 -6.64
N SER A 121 -5.86 4.84 -6.53
CA SER A 121 -6.82 4.74 -5.43
C SER A 121 -7.60 3.44 -5.50
N ALA A 122 -8.07 3.02 -6.68
CA ALA A 122 -8.75 1.73 -6.84
C ALA A 122 -7.90 0.57 -6.34
N ALA A 123 -6.60 0.54 -6.68
CA ALA A 123 -5.67 -0.48 -6.20
C ALA A 123 -5.46 -0.42 -4.68
N LYS A 124 -5.25 0.79 -4.12
CA LYS A 124 -5.00 0.92 -2.68
C LYS A 124 -6.24 0.68 -1.82
N TRP A 125 -7.44 1.03 -2.29
CA TRP A 125 -8.70 0.59 -1.68
C TRP A 125 -8.87 -0.93 -1.75
N GLY A 126 -8.43 -1.56 -2.84
CA GLY A 126 -8.36 -3.02 -2.93
C GLY A 126 -7.42 -3.64 -1.89
N VAL A 127 -6.24 -3.05 -1.68
CA VAL A 127 -5.30 -3.47 -0.62
C VAL A 127 -5.93 -3.36 0.76
N GLU A 128 -6.67 -2.26 1.05
CA GLU A 128 -7.40 -2.10 2.31
C GLU A 128 -8.40 -3.24 2.56
N GLY A 129 -9.31 -3.47 1.59
CA GLY A 129 -10.33 -4.50 1.71
C GLY A 129 -9.74 -5.91 1.80
N PHE A 130 -8.78 -6.24 0.93
CA PHE A 130 -8.08 -7.51 0.95
C PHE A 130 -7.39 -7.77 2.30
N SER A 131 -6.66 -6.78 2.79
CA SER A 131 -5.87 -6.93 4.03
C SER A 131 -6.75 -7.00 5.27
N GLU A 132 -7.90 -6.32 5.28
CA GLU A 132 -8.87 -6.42 6.37
C GLU A 132 -9.49 -7.83 6.44
N VAL A 133 -9.88 -8.40 5.29
CA VAL A 133 -10.35 -9.80 5.23
C VAL A 133 -9.25 -10.75 5.71
N LEU A 134 -8.04 -10.63 5.15
CA LEU A 134 -6.90 -11.45 5.51
C LEU A 134 -6.64 -11.42 7.02
N SER A 135 -6.67 -10.23 7.63
CA SER A 135 -6.40 -10.09 9.07
C SER A 135 -7.33 -10.91 9.94
N ARG A 136 -8.62 -10.99 9.56
CA ARG A 136 -9.64 -11.78 10.26
C ARG A 136 -9.45 -13.29 10.07
N GLU A 137 -9.09 -13.70 8.84
CA GLU A 137 -8.86 -15.11 8.51
C GLU A 137 -7.64 -15.69 9.22
N VAL A 138 -6.55 -14.90 9.33
CA VAL A 138 -5.27 -15.42 9.81
C VAL A 138 -5.01 -15.15 11.31
N ALA A 139 -5.81 -14.32 11.96
CA ALA A 139 -5.66 -14.03 13.39
C ALA A 139 -5.69 -15.30 14.27
N PRO A 140 -6.59 -16.28 14.04
CA PRO A 140 -6.58 -17.54 14.81
C PRO A 140 -5.32 -18.39 14.56
N LEU A 141 -4.58 -18.13 13.51
CA LEU A 141 -3.34 -18.81 13.17
C LEU A 141 -2.10 -18.17 13.78
N GLY A 142 -2.27 -17.10 14.57
CA GLY A 142 -1.16 -16.35 15.17
C GLY A 142 -0.42 -15.42 14.19
N ILE A 143 -0.99 -15.17 13.00
CA ILE A 143 -0.40 -14.29 11.97
C ILE A 143 -1.00 -12.90 12.13
N LYS A 144 -0.14 -11.88 12.08
CA LYS A 144 -0.52 -10.48 12.22
C LYS A 144 -0.57 -9.80 10.84
N VAL A 145 -1.48 -8.84 10.69
CA VAL A 145 -1.57 -8.00 9.49
C VAL A 145 -1.69 -6.55 9.93
N THR A 146 -0.86 -5.70 9.37
CA THR A 146 -0.99 -4.25 9.52
C THR A 146 -1.00 -3.58 8.16
N ILE A 147 -1.96 -2.73 7.92
CA ILE A 147 -2.07 -1.85 6.76
C ILE A 147 -1.41 -0.53 7.12
N VAL A 148 -0.40 -0.14 6.39
CA VAL A 148 0.28 1.14 6.56
C VAL A 148 -0.28 2.13 5.56
N GLU A 149 -0.69 3.30 6.03
CA GLU A 149 -1.37 4.33 5.25
C GLU A 149 -0.55 5.64 5.24
N PRO A 150 0.50 5.73 4.40
CA PRO A 150 1.32 6.93 4.34
C PRO A 150 0.60 8.11 3.69
N GLY A 151 0.90 9.30 4.18
CA GLY A 151 0.70 10.57 3.48
C GLY A 151 1.86 10.90 2.54
N GLY A 152 2.24 12.17 2.47
CA GLY A 152 3.36 12.64 1.66
C GLY A 152 4.70 12.40 2.34
N PHE A 153 5.56 11.59 1.72
CA PHE A 153 6.95 11.35 2.13
C PHE A 153 7.92 11.78 1.05
N ARG A 154 9.10 12.27 1.44
CA ARG A 154 10.17 12.69 0.52
C ARG A 154 10.90 11.47 -0.04
N THR A 155 10.31 10.87 -1.07
CA THR A 155 10.81 9.72 -1.81
C THR A 155 10.63 9.95 -3.30
N ASP A 156 11.21 9.08 -4.13
CA ASP A 156 11.06 9.13 -5.59
C ASP A 156 9.63 8.83 -6.07
N PHE A 157 8.74 8.35 -5.19
CA PHE A 157 7.34 8.12 -5.53
C PHE A 157 6.64 9.37 -6.06
N ALA A 158 6.94 10.55 -5.49
CA ALA A 158 6.37 11.83 -5.93
C ALA A 158 7.25 12.56 -6.97
N GLY A 159 8.37 11.96 -7.36
CA GLY A 159 9.35 12.49 -8.30
C GLY A 159 9.31 11.79 -9.66
N SER A 160 10.47 11.30 -10.09
CA SER A 160 10.67 10.67 -11.41
C SER A 160 9.86 9.39 -11.64
N SER A 161 9.38 8.75 -10.57
CA SER A 161 8.58 7.52 -10.65
C SER A 161 7.09 7.76 -10.91
N THR A 162 6.63 9.01 -11.00
CA THR A 162 5.22 9.36 -11.22
C THR A 162 5.08 10.23 -12.46
N GLU A 163 4.32 9.77 -13.43
CA GLU A 163 3.88 10.60 -14.56
C GLU A 163 2.69 11.46 -14.13
N LEU A 164 2.76 12.76 -14.46
CA LEU A 164 1.75 13.75 -14.10
C LEU A 164 1.13 14.35 -15.37
N SER A 165 -0.11 14.01 -15.64
CA SER A 165 -0.94 14.65 -16.67
C SER A 165 -1.91 15.65 -16.04
N GLU A 166 -2.08 16.81 -16.65
CA GLU A 166 -3.10 17.78 -16.21
C GLU A 166 -4.50 17.40 -16.74
N GLY A 167 -4.55 16.45 -17.69
CA GLY A 167 -5.79 16.00 -18.30
C GLY A 167 -6.33 16.98 -19.34
N HIS A 168 -7.54 16.71 -19.78
CA HIS A 168 -8.28 17.58 -20.70
C HIS A 168 -8.60 18.93 -20.00
N PRO A 169 -8.70 20.05 -20.75
CA PRO A 169 -8.93 21.40 -20.19
C PRO A 169 -10.13 21.50 -19.23
N GLU A 170 -11.19 20.73 -19.46
CA GLU A 170 -12.37 20.69 -18.58
C GLU A 170 -12.07 20.14 -17.19
N TYR A 171 -10.97 19.40 -17.02
CA TYR A 171 -10.51 18.89 -15.73
C TYR A 171 -9.46 19.78 -15.04
N ASP A 172 -9.17 20.99 -15.60
CA ASP A 172 -8.11 21.85 -15.08
C ASP A 172 -8.29 22.24 -13.62
N SER A 173 -9.53 22.53 -13.20
CA SER A 173 -9.83 22.92 -11.81
C SER A 173 -9.71 21.76 -10.80
N THR A 174 -9.64 20.51 -11.25
CA THR A 174 -9.56 19.31 -10.43
C THR A 174 -8.26 18.55 -10.67
N VAL A 175 -8.15 17.81 -11.77
CA VAL A 175 -6.96 17.01 -12.12
C VAL A 175 -5.75 17.92 -12.37
N GLY A 176 -5.92 18.99 -13.15
CA GLY A 176 -4.86 19.96 -13.41
C GLY A 176 -4.35 20.62 -12.12
N ALA A 177 -5.26 21.03 -11.24
CA ALA A 177 -4.90 21.59 -9.94
C ALA A 177 -4.12 20.57 -9.09
N THR A 178 -4.53 19.29 -9.09
CA THR A 178 -3.81 18.23 -8.37
C THR A 178 -2.42 17.98 -8.95
N ALA A 179 -2.29 17.97 -10.29
CA ALA A 179 -1.00 17.79 -10.95
C ALA A 179 -0.02 18.94 -10.60
N ARG A 180 -0.50 20.19 -10.68
CA ARG A 180 0.29 21.38 -10.30
C ARG A 180 0.67 21.35 -8.82
N PHE A 181 -0.26 20.98 -7.94
CA PHE A 181 0.04 20.81 -6.52
C PHE A 181 1.13 19.75 -6.32
N GLN A 182 1.03 18.59 -6.96
CA GLN A 182 2.00 17.50 -6.84
C GLN A 182 3.42 17.94 -7.29
N ARG A 183 3.53 18.66 -8.41
CA ARG A 183 4.83 19.20 -8.88
C ARG A 183 5.44 20.15 -7.85
N ASN A 184 4.63 21.05 -7.29
CA ASN A 184 5.08 22.05 -6.32
C ASN A 184 5.37 21.44 -4.93
N TYR A 185 4.75 20.31 -4.62
CA TYR A 185 4.86 19.61 -3.34
C TYR A 185 6.07 18.68 -3.30
N ASN A 186 6.59 18.28 -4.47
CA ASN A 186 7.76 17.40 -4.55
C ASN A 186 8.97 18.01 -3.83
N GLY A 187 9.57 17.22 -2.92
CA GLY A 187 10.66 17.66 -2.04
C GLY A 187 10.23 18.47 -0.79
N LYS A 188 8.95 18.83 -0.68
CA LYS A 188 8.38 19.60 0.45
C LYS A 188 7.44 18.78 1.33
N GLN A 189 7.28 17.49 1.05
CA GLN A 189 6.44 16.61 1.85
C GLN A 189 6.88 16.63 3.32
N PRO A 190 5.95 16.57 4.30
CA PRO A 190 6.30 16.60 5.72
C PRO A 190 6.96 15.29 6.18
N GLY A 191 6.68 14.17 5.53
CA GLY A 191 7.14 12.85 5.93
C GLY A 191 8.63 12.62 5.68
N ASP A 192 9.30 12.13 6.70
CA ASP A 192 10.69 11.67 6.65
C ASP A 192 10.70 10.14 6.45
N PRO A 193 11.22 9.63 5.31
CA PRO A 193 11.23 8.19 5.04
C PRO A 193 12.06 7.38 6.03
N LYS A 194 13.10 7.98 6.64
CA LYS A 194 13.89 7.31 7.68
C LYS A 194 13.08 7.11 8.97
N LYS A 195 12.29 8.10 9.35
CA LYS A 195 11.39 7.99 10.51
C LYS A 195 10.26 7.00 10.24
N ALA A 196 9.74 6.97 9.00
CA ALA A 196 8.77 5.95 8.60
C ALA A 196 9.35 4.54 8.73
N ALA A 197 10.58 4.32 8.23
CA ALA A 197 11.26 3.03 8.36
C ALA A 197 11.45 2.63 9.84
N GLN A 198 11.83 3.56 10.71
CA GLN A 198 11.94 3.32 12.16
C GLN A 198 10.59 2.92 12.78
N ALA A 199 9.50 3.61 12.41
CA ALA A 199 8.16 3.26 12.86
C ALA A 199 7.74 1.86 12.40
N ILE A 200 8.08 1.46 11.16
CA ILE A 200 7.83 0.10 10.67
C ILE A 200 8.64 -0.94 11.45
N VAL A 201 9.92 -0.67 11.73
CA VAL A 201 10.74 -1.57 12.57
C VAL A 201 10.12 -1.71 13.96
N GLN A 202 9.72 -0.61 14.60
CA GLN A 202 9.03 -0.66 15.89
C GLN A 202 7.74 -1.48 15.80
N LEU A 203 6.93 -1.27 14.74
CA LEU A 203 5.69 -2.01 14.51
C LEU A 203 5.91 -3.53 14.45
N THR A 204 7.04 -3.99 13.89
CA THR A 204 7.35 -5.43 13.85
C THR A 204 7.58 -6.04 15.22
N GLN A 205 7.94 -5.23 16.21
CA GLN A 205 8.21 -5.66 17.59
C GLN A 205 6.94 -5.62 18.47
N GLU A 206 5.86 -5.00 17.99
CA GLU A 206 4.62 -4.88 18.74
C GLU A 206 3.93 -6.24 18.93
N ARG A 207 3.57 -6.55 20.16
CA ARG A 207 2.83 -7.78 20.48
C ARG A 207 1.43 -7.77 19.86
N LYS A 208 0.77 -6.62 19.87
CA LYS A 208 -0.57 -6.40 19.30
C LYS A 208 -0.54 -5.16 18.40
N PRO A 209 0.01 -5.25 17.18
CA PRO A 209 0.02 -4.13 16.29
C PRO A 209 -1.40 -3.75 15.85
N PRO A 210 -1.65 -2.48 15.49
CA PRO A 210 -2.94 -2.07 14.96
C PRO A 210 -3.17 -2.69 13.58
N LEU A 211 -4.43 -2.85 13.19
CA LEU A 211 -4.77 -3.23 11.81
C LEU A 211 -4.40 -2.12 10.82
N ARG A 212 -4.58 -0.85 11.20
CA ARG A 212 -4.24 0.32 10.37
C ARG A 212 -3.33 1.27 11.10
N LEU A 213 -2.31 1.74 10.41
CA LEU A 213 -1.34 2.72 10.90
C LEU A 213 -1.18 3.86 9.90
N LEU A 214 -1.75 5.01 10.20
CA LEU A 214 -1.49 6.25 9.46
C LEU A 214 -0.06 6.73 9.71
N LEU A 215 0.65 7.10 8.65
CA LEU A 215 1.98 7.69 8.74
C LEU A 215 1.97 9.10 8.14
N GLY A 216 2.31 10.08 8.96
CA GLY A 216 2.36 11.49 8.63
C GLY A 216 1.16 12.28 9.15
N SER A 217 1.40 13.54 9.51
CA SER A 217 0.38 14.46 10.02
C SER A 217 -0.68 14.78 8.97
N ASP A 218 -0.28 14.86 7.72
CA ASP A 218 -1.15 15.08 6.58
C ASP A 218 -2.09 13.90 6.34
N ALA A 219 -1.57 12.66 6.43
CA ALA A 219 -2.39 11.45 6.35
C ALA A 219 -3.41 11.40 7.47
N TYR A 220 -2.98 11.68 8.71
CA TYR A 220 -3.87 11.67 9.87
C TYR A 220 -5.03 12.67 9.70
N ALA A 221 -4.70 13.93 9.40
CA ALA A 221 -5.71 14.99 9.24
C ALA A 221 -6.69 14.70 8.06
N ALA A 222 -6.17 14.20 6.94
CA ALA A 222 -6.99 13.88 5.78
C ALA A 222 -7.92 12.68 6.05
N ALA A 223 -7.43 11.63 6.69
CA ALA A 223 -8.21 10.46 7.04
C ALA A 223 -9.31 10.79 8.05
N GLU A 224 -8.99 11.51 9.14
CA GLU A 224 -9.96 11.92 10.15
C GLU A 224 -11.09 12.74 9.53
N LYS A 225 -10.75 13.77 8.73
CA LYS A 225 -11.74 14.60 8.04
C LYS A 225 -12.66 13.76 7.14
N ASN A 226 -12.09 12.85 6.36
CA ASN A 226 -12.85 12.02 5.43
C ASN A 226 -13.77 11.03 6.17
N ASP A 227 -13.27 10.38 7.22
CA ASP A 227 -14.04 9.41 7.99
C ASP A 227 -15.24 10.07 8.69
N LEU A 228 -15.05 11.26 9.25
CA LEU A 228 -16.12 12.07 9.83
C LEU A 228 -17.17 12.47 8.77
N ALA A 229 -16.74 12.90 7.59
CA ALA A 229 -17.64 13.28 6.51
C ALA A 229 -18.48 12.10 6.02
N ARG A 230 -17.87 10.93 5.84
CA ARG A 230 -18.58 9.69 5.44
C ARG A 230 -19.59 9.24 6.50
N LEU A 231 -19.23 9.36 7.78
CA LEU A 231 -20.14 9.02 8.87
C LEU A 231 -21.35 9.96 8.88
N GLU A 232 -21.14 11.25 8.67
CA GLU A 232 -22.23 12.23 8.62
C GLU A 232 -23.12 12.00 7.41
N GLU A 233 -22.58 11.76 6.24
CA GLU A 233 -23.33 11.40 5.05
C GLU A 233 -24.22 10.17 5.30
N ALA A 234 -23.67 9.12 5.91
CA ALA A 234 -24.43 7.93 6.27
C ALA A 234 -25.57 8.23 7.26
N ARG A 235 -25.39 9.16 8.19
CA ARG A 235 -26.44 9.61 9.12
C ARG A 235 -27.58 10.33 8.40
N ILE A 236 -27.26 11.21 7.46
CA ILE A 236 -28.25 11.94 6.65
C ILE A 236 -29.13 10.96 5.90
N TRP A 237 -28.56 9.93 5.30
CA TRP A 237 -29.29 8.95 4.49
C TRP A 237 -29.85 7.76 5.27
N LYS A 238 -29.68 7.74 6.62
CA LYS A 238 -30.06 6.61 7.48
C LYS A 238 -31.50 6.14 7.27
N LYS A 239 -32.47 7.08 7.16
CA LYS A 239 -33.89 6.72 6.98
C LYS A 239 -34.10 5.93 5.70
N LEU A 240 -33.53 6.37 4.59
CA LEU A 240 -33.60 5.67 3.31
C LEU A 240 -32.94 4.31 3.37
N SER A 241 -31.72 4.25 3.97
CA SER A 241 -31.00 2.99 4.11
C SER A 241 -31.79 1.93 4.87
N LEU A 242 -32.42 2.30 6.00
CA LEU A 242 -33.19 1.37 6.82
C LEU A 242 -34.56 1.01 6.22
N SER A 243 -35.08 1.78 5.25
CA SER A 243 -36.35 1.49 4.58
C SER A 243 -36.29 0.29 3.62
N THR A 244 -35.11 -0.28 3.41
CA THR A 244 -34.90 -1.47 2.57
C THR A 244 -35.04 -2.80 3.33
N ASP A 245 -35.21 -2.73 4.64
CA ASP A 245 -35.44 -3.91 5.46
C ASP A 245 -36.89 -4.42 5.31
N PHE A 246 -37.09 -5.72 5.49
CA PHE A 246 -38.44 -6.26 5.60
C PHE A 246 -39.14 -5.73 6.85
N GLU A 247 -40.42 -5.42 6.74
CA GLU A 247 -41.22 -5.09 7.93
C GLU A 247 -41.18 -6.26 8.92
N THR A 248 -40.63 -6.01 10.10
CA THR A 248 -40.67 -6.98 11.21
C THR A 248 -42.16 -7.14 11.62
N LYS A 249 -42.69 -8.36 11.45
CA LYS A 249 -44.04 -8.75 11.92
C LYS A 249 -44.11 -8.72 13.44
#